data_9081b9683ce6798d68f83ea76e428b6b
#
_entry.id   9081b9683ce6798d68f83ea76e428b6b
#
_cell.length_a   1.000
_cell.length_b   1.000
_cell.length_c   1.000
_cell.angle_alpha   90.00
_cell.angle_beta   90.00
_cell.angle_gamma   90.00
#
_symmetry.space_group_name_H-M   'P 1'
#
loop_
_entity.id
_entity.type
_entity.pdbx_description
1 polymer ?
#
loop_
_entity_poly.entity_id
_entity_poly.type
_entity_poly.pdbx_seq_one_letter_code
_entity_poly.pdbx_strand_id
1 'polypeptide(L)'
;WLTKSYFKAPDKSEELWQDGWLHSGDVGHINEEGYLQITDRVKDVIKSGGEWVSSLDLENLMSQHEAVLESAAIGVPDEKWGERPLMLVVLKPEFSGKVAAEDLKQYMKSAAAAGKLPKYGVPDRYEFVDEIAKTSVGKLDKKAMRRVYN
;
A
#
# COMPACT_ATOMS: atom_id res chain seq x y z
N TRP A 1 -6.69 -27.17 9.26
CA TRP A 1 -7.38 -25.88 9.27
C TRP A 1 -7.11 -25.04 8.01
N LEU A 2 -6.17 -25.44 7.15
CA LEU A 2 -5.89 -24.75 5.89
C LEU A 2 -6.86 -25.22 4.81
N THR A 3 -7.23 -24.32 3.88
CA THR A 3 -8.04 -24.67 2.71
C THR A 3 -7.30 -25.67 1.82
N LYS A 4 -8.01 -26.59 1.20
CA LYS A 4 -7.41 -27.53 0.24
C LYS A 4 -7.39 -26.92 -1.17
N SER A 5 -8.42 -26.16 -1.52
CA SER A 5 -8.58 -25.62 -2.88
C SER A 5 -9.62 -24.51 -2.91
N TYR A 6 -9.61 -23.74 -3.99
CA TYR A 6 -10.70 -22.82 -4.34
C TYR A 6 -11.83 -23.55 -5.04
N PHE A 7 -13.06 -23.19 -4.73
CA PHE A 7 -14.25 -23.78 -5.37
C PHE A 7 -14.29 -23.44 -6.86
N LYS A 8 -14.39 -24.46 -7.70
CA LYS A 8 -14.43 -24.35 -9.17
C LYS A 8 -13.30 -23.50 -9.79
N ALA A 9 -12.11 -23.48 -9.17
CA ALA A 9 -10.95 -22.74 -9.67
C ALA A 9 -9.67 -23.59 -9.50
N PRO A 10 -9.49 -24.65 -10.33
CA PRO A 10 -8.35 -25.57 -10.22
C PRO A 10 -7.01 -24.85 -10.40
N ASP A 11 -6.86 -23.99 -11.41
CA ASP A 11 -5.62 -23.28 -11.70
C ASP A 11 -5.16 -22.42 -10.49
N LYS A 12 -6.09 -21.68 -9.87
CA LYS A 12 -5.80 -20.90 -8.67
C LYS A 12 -5.49 -21.77 -7.45
N SER A 13 -6.00 -22.99 -7.43
CA SER A 13 -5.74 -23.94 -6.35
C SER A 13 -4.34 -24.55 -6.50
N GLU A 14 -3.89 -24.77 -7.72
CA GLU A 14 -2.54 -25.21 -8.03
C GLU A 14 -1.52 -24.13 -7.68
N GLU A 15 -1.76 -22.85 -8.09
CA GLU A 15 -0.95 -21.70 -7.68
C GLU A 15 -0.86 -21.56 -6.15
N LEU A 16 -1.97 -21.79 -5.43
CA LEU A 16 -2.02 -21.71 -3.97
C LEU A 16 -1.09 -22.71 -3.28
N TRP A 17 -0.92 -23.91 -3.87
CA TRP A 17 -0.17 -25.01 -3.30
C TRP A 17 1.05 -25.42 -4.12
N GLN A 18 1.61 -24.47 -4.86
CA GLN A 18 2.80 -24.71 -5.68
C GLN A 18 3.96 -25.21 -4.80
N ASP A 19 4.71 -26.20 -5.32
CA ASP A 19 5.89 -26.81 -4.67
C ASP A 19 5.63 -27.36 -3.24
N GLY A 20 4.37 -27.67 -2.91
CA GLY A 20 3.99 -28.21 -1.61
C GLY A 20 3.87 -27.17 -0.48
N TRP A 21 3.94 -25.87 -0.82
CA TRP A 21 3.81 -24.76 0.11
C TRP A 21 2.55 -23.96 -0.14
N LEU A 22 1.95 -23.43 0.95
CA LEU A 22 0.83 -22.50 0.84
C LEU A 22 1.34 -21.11 0.47
N HIS A 23 1.07 -20.68 -0.75
CA HIS A 23 1.39 -19.33 -1.24
C HIS A 23 0.28 -18.35 -0.88
N SER A 24 0.33 -17.74 0.31
CA SER A 24 -0.68 -16.78 0.77
C SER A 24 -0.66 -15.46 -0.03
N GLY A 25 0.45 -15.16 -0.69
CA GLY A 25 0.68 -13.90 -1.41
C GLY A 25 0.96 -12.74 -0.48
N ASP A 26 1.26 -13.00 0.78
CA ASP A 26 1.66 -11.98 1.75
C ASP A 26 3.19 -11.85 1.78
N VAL A 27 3.65 -10.64 2.07
CA VAL A 27 5.05 -10.29 2.33
C VAL A 27 5.20 -10.06 3.83
N GLY A 28 6.23 -10.62 4.42
CA GLY A 28 6.48 -10.47 5.84
C GLY A 28 7.91 -10.80 6.22
N HIS A 29 8.24 -10.54 7.45
CA HIS A 29 9.53 -10.93 8.06
C HIS A 29 9.30 -11.50 9.46
N ILE A 30 10.24 -12.27 9.94
CA ILE A 30 10.26 -12.74 11.33
C ILE A 30 11.15 -11.78 12.10
N ASN A 31 10.61 -11.18 13.17
CA ASN A 31 11.37 -10.27 14.03
C ASN A 31 12.34 -11.03 14.95
N GLU A 32 13.15 -10.30 15.71
CA GLU A 32 14.16 -10.87 16.62
C GLU A 32 13.54 -11.76 17.72
N GLU A 33 12.26 -11.54 18.05
CA GLU A 33 11.52 -12.32 19.04
C GLU A 33 10.86 -13.58 18.44
N GLY A 34 10.98 -13.79 17.11
CA GLY A 34 10.42 -14.93 16.40
C GLY A 34 8.97 -14.77 15.94
N TYR A 35 8.40 -13.57 16.02
CA TYR A 35 7.04 -13.31 15.52
C TYR A 35 7.05 -12.96 14.03
N LEU A 36 6.10 -13.55 13.29
CA LEU A 36 5.83 -13.18 11.90
C LEU A 36 5.10 -11.84 11.86
N GLN A 37 5.70 -10.86 11.19
CA GLN A 37 5.11 -9.56 10.91
C GLN A 37 4.80 -9.48 9.42
N ILE A 38 3.52 -9.36 9.06
CA ILE A 38 3.08 -9.12 7.68
C ILE A 38 3.24 -7.63 7.38
N THR A 39 3.96 -7.33 6.31
CA THR A 39 4.29 -5.95 5.91
C THR A 39 3.51 -5.47 4.69
N ASP A 40 3.11 -6.39 3.79
CA ASP A 40 2.30 -6.05 2.62
C ASP A 40 1.79 -7.33 1.92
N ARG A 41 1.22 -7.14 0.74
CA ARG A 41 0.93 -8.21 -0.23
C ARG A 41 1.82 -8.09 -1.45
N VAL A 42 2.26 -9.22 -2.01
CA VAL A 42 3.11 -9.28 -3.22
C VAL A 42 2.54 -8.44 -4.38
N LYS A 43 1.20 -8.42 -4.51
CA LYS A 43 0.49 -7.65 -5.56
C LYS A 43 0.32 -6.16 -5.23
N ASP A 44 0.54 -5.76 -3.98
CA ASP A 44 0.28 -4.39 -3.51
C ASP A 44 1.57 -3.66 -3.13
N VAL A 45 2.66 -4.40 -2.87
CA VAL A 45 3.99 -3.82 -2.68
C VAL A 45 4.41 -3.05 -3.94
N ILE A 46 4.98 -1.86 -3.74
CA ILE A 46 5.36 -0.96 -4.82
C ILE A 46 6.83 -1.19 -5.14
N LYS A 47 7.15 -1.44 -6.42
CA LYS A 47 8.51 -1.78 -6.88
C LYS A 47 9.18 -0.55 -7.49
N SER A 48 9.78 0.28 -6.63
CA SER A 48 10.40 1.54 -7.04
C SER A 48 11.91 1.40 -7.20
N GLY A 49 12.40 1.44 -8.44
CA GLY A 49 13.84 1.38 -8.74
C GLY A 49 14.51 0.06 -8.32
N GLY A 50 13.77 -1.05 -8.31
CA GLY A 50 14.26 -2.34 -7.84
C GLY A 50 14.10 -2.57 -6.34
N GLU A 51 13.71 -1.56 -5.59
CA GLU A 51 13.47 -1.62 -4.14
C GLU A 51 11.98 -1.78 -3.83
N TRP A 52 11.68 -2.47 -2.76
CA TRP A 52 10.31 -2.69 -2.31
C TRP A 52 9.87 -1.61 -1.32
N VAL A 53 8.74 -0.99 -1.61
CA VAL A 53 8.09 0.00 -0.75
C VAL A 53 6.76 -0.59 -0.27
N SER A 54 6.62 -0.74 1.05
CA SER A 54 5.38 -1.21 1.65
C SER A 54 4.27 -0.17 1.48
N SER A 55 3.21 -0.54 0.79
CA SER A 55 2.03 0.31 0.66
C SER A 55 1.32 0.48 2.00
N LEU A 56 1.35 -0.55 2.85
CA LEU A 56 0.77 -0.53 4.18
C LEU A 56 1.50 0.44 5.12
N ASP A 57 2.84 0.48 5.07
CA ASP A 57 3.62 1.41 5.89
C ASP A 57 3.36 2.87 5.51
N LEU A 58 3.21 3.15 4.20
CA LEU A 58 2.82 4.47 3.72
C LEU A 58 1.44 4.88 4.24
N GLU A 59 0.46 3.98 4.15
CA GLU A 59 -0.90 4.19 4.66
C GLU A 59 -0.91 4.42 6.17
N ASN A 60 -0.19 3.58 6.93
CA ASN A 60 -0.09 3.70 8.38
C ASN A 60 0.55 5.03 8.81
N LEU A 61 1.60 5.47 8.13
CA LEU A 61 2.24 6.77 8.41
C LEU A 61 1.30 7.93 8.06
N MET A 62 0.67 7.88 6.89
CA MET A 62 -0.23 8.94 6.44
C MET A 62 -1.45 9.07 7.35
N SER A 63 -2.00 7.97 7.85
CA SER A 63 -3.15 7.96 8.77
C SER A 63 -2.86 8.63 10.12
N GLN A 64 -1.58 8.81 10.49
CA GLN A 64 -1.18 9.51 11.71
C GLN A 64 -1.19 11.05 11.55
N HIS A 65 -1.33 11.56 10.32
CA HIS A 65 -1.44 12.99 10.08
C HIS A 65 -2.81 13.52 10.52
N GLU A 66 -2.83 14.59 11.30
CA GLU A 66 -4.06 15.12 11.93
C GLU A 66 -5.20 15.44 10.96
N ALA A 67 -4.86 15.88 9.74
CA ALA A 67 -5.83 16.26 8.72
C ALA A 67 -6.39 15.09 7.91
N VAL A 68 -5.80 13.90 8.01
CA VAL A 68 -6.15 12.74 7.18
C VAL A 68 -7.25 11.92 7.85
N LEU A 69 -8.33 11.67 7.10
CA LEU A 69 -9.40 10.78 7.50
C LEU A 69 -9.09 9.34 7.07
N GLU A 70 -8.70 9.16 5.82
CA GLU A 70 -8.38 7.88 5.21
C GLU A 70 -7.32 8.06 4.13
N SER A 71 -6.48 7.05 3.91
CA SER A 71 -5.49 7.06 2.85
C SER A 71 -5.29 5.68 2.24
N ALA A 72 -4.84 5.65 0.98
CA ALA A 72 -4.42 4.45 0.29
C ALA A 72 -3.16 4.74 -0.54
N ALA A 73 -2.23 3.79 -0.58
CA ALA A 73 -1.03 3.86 -1.39
C ALA A 73 -1.08 2.81 -2.50
N ILE A 74 -0.80 3.22 -3.73
CA ILE A 74 -0.67 2.35 -4.89
C ILE A 74 0.61 2.65 -5.66
N GLY A 75 1.17 1.64 -6.34
CA GLY A 75 2.19 1.85 -7.36
C GLY A 75 1.56 2.37 -8.64
N VAL A 76 2.13 3.41 -9.21
CA VAL A 76 1.80 3.92 -10.56
C VAL A 76 3.05 3.86 -11.44
N PRO A 77 2.90 3.66 -12.76
CA PRO A 77 4.04 3.60 -13.68
C PRO A 77 4.91 4.86 -13.63
N ASP A 78 6.21 4.67 -13.68
CA ASP A 78 7.21 5.73 -13.75
C ASP A 78 8.30 5.33 -14.73
N GLU A 79 8.64 6.22 -15.67
CA GLU A 79 9.62 5.93 -16.74
C GLU A 79 11.02 5.62 -16.21
N LYS A 80 11.41 6.23 -15.10
CA LYS A 80 12.75 6.08 -14.52
C LYS A 80 12.84 4.95 -13.52
N TRP A 81 11.81 4.78 -12.68
CA TRP A 81 11.83 3.91 -11.52
C TRP A 81 10.98 2.64 -11.68
N GLY A 82 10.32 2.46 -12.84
CA GLY A 82 9.35 1.41 -13.10
C GLY A 82 8.01 1.70 -12.43
N GLU A 83 8.01 1.83 -11.11
CA GLU A 83 6.85 2.30 -10.34
C GLU A 83 7.25 3.37 -9.32
N ARG A 84 6.32 4.27 -9.02
CA ARG A 84 6.41 5.21 -7.90
C ARG A 84 5.14 5.17 -7.05
N PRO A 85 5.26 5.40 -5.74
CA PRO A 85 4.11 5.50 -4.87
C PRO A 85 3.24 6.71 -5.21
N LEU A 86 1.93 6.49 -5.35
CA LEU A 86 0.89 7.49 -5.35
C LEU A 86 0.07 7.35 -4.07
N MET A 87 -0.13 8.46 -3.35
CA MET A 87 -1.03 8.52 -2.19
C MET A 87 -2.38 9.09 -2.60
N LEU A 88 -3.44 8.34 -2.35
CA LEU A 88 -4.81 8.82 -2.38
C LEU A 88 -5.19 9.21 -0.95
N VAL A 89 -5.71 10.40 -0.76
CA VAL A 89 -5.97 10.97 0.58
C VAL A 89 -7.36 11.56 0.66
N VAL A 90 -8.13 11.10 1.64
CA VAL A 90 -9.38 11.75 2.06
C VAL A 90 -9.05 12.62 3.28
N LEU A 91 -9.31 13.91 3.18
CA LEU A 91 -9.15 14.83 4.30
C LEU A 91 -10.36 14.80 5.22
N LYS A 92 -10.15 15.06 6.50
CA LYS A 92 -11.25 15.37 7.42
C LYS A 92 -11.94 16.66 6.97
N PRO A 93 -13.26 16.79 7.15
CA PRO A 93 -14.03 17.94 6.64
C PRO A 93 -13.48 19.30 7.07
N GLU A 94 -13.01 19.42 8.31
CA GLU A 94 -12.44 20.66 8.87
C GLU A 94 -11.11 21.09 8.23
N PHE A 95 -10.43 20.17 7.52
CA PHE A 95 -9.16 20.45 6.81
C PHE A 95 -9.32 20.56 5.30
N SER A 96 -10.54 20.42 4.79
CA SER A 96 -10.79 20.56 3.35
C SER A 96 -10.35 21.94 2.84
N GLY A 97 -9.52 21.95 1.80
CA GLY A 97 -8.94 23.15 1.21
C GLY A 97 -7.88 23.89 2.06
N LYS A 98 -7.49 23.32 3.22
CA LYS A 98 -6.48 23.93 4.12
C LYS A 98 -5.13 23.22 4.10
N VAL A 99 -5.05 22.03 3.51
CA VAL A 99 -3.83 21.23 3.43
C VAL A 99 -3.50 21.00 1.97
N ALA A 100 -2.27 21.31 1.60
CA ALA A 100 -1.76 21.08 0.25
C ALA A 100 -1.01 19.72 0.16
N ALA A 101 -0.87 19.19 -1.06
CA ALA A 101 -0.09 17.97 -1.31
C ALA A 101 1.37 18.12 -0.82
N GLU A 102 1.95 19.30 -0.90
CA GLU A 102 3.32 19.57 -0.42
C GLU A 102 3.42 19.46 1.11
N ASP A 103 2.38 19.81 1.86
CA ASP A 103 2.37 19.66 3.33
C ASP A 103 2.46 18.17 3.71
N LEU A 104 1.67 17.32 3.04
CA LEU A 104 1.70 15.86 3.23
C LEU A 104 3.03 15.27 2.78
N LYS A 105 3.59 15.77 1.68
CA LYS A 105 4.91 15.35 1.20
C LYS A 105 6.01 15.70 2.20
N GLN A 106 5.95 16.88 2.79
CA GLN A 106 6.90 17.31 3.82
C GLN A 106 6.76 16.47 5.10
N TYR A 107 5.53 16.12 5.49
CA TYR A 107 5.28 15.20 6.59
C TYR A 107 5.94 13.83 6.34
N MET A 108 5.76 13.23 5.15
CA MET A 108 6.38 11.96 4.78
C MET A 108 7.91 12.04 4.69
N LYS A 109 8.46 13.15 4.19
CA LYS A 109 9.91 13.41 4.21
C LYS A 109 10.47 13.47 5.64
N SER A 110 9.74 14.10 6.56
CA SER A 110 10.12 14.15 7.98
C SER A 110 10.10 12.77 8.62
N ALA A 111 9.11 11.94 8.30
CA ALA A 111 9.06 10.55 8.73
C ALA A 111 10.24 9.73 8.17
N ALA A 112 10.62 9.95 6.91
CA ALA A 112 11.79 9.31 6.30
C ALA A 112 13.11 9.77 6.97
N ALA A 113 13.23 11.05 7.30
CA ALA A 113 14.38 11.57 8.04
C ALA A 113 14.49 10.97 9.46
N ALA A 114 13.36 10.65 10.08
CA ALA A 114 13.28 9.96 11.35
C ALA A 114 13.46 8.42 11.25
N GLY A 115 13.75 7.89 10.05
CA GLY A 115 13.97 6.45 9.83
C GLY A 115 12.72 5.58 9.82
N LYS A 116 11.52 6.18 9.77
CA LYS A 116 10.25 5.45 9.77
C LYS A 116 9.90 4.86 8.39
N LEU A 117 10.51 5.38 7.33
CA LEU A 117 10.42 4.81 5.98
C LEU A 117 11.69 5.13 5.19
N PRO A 118 12.04 4.34 4.16
CA PRO A 118 13.19 4.64 3.31
C PRO A 118 12.93 5.91 2.46
N LYS A 119 13.97 6.69 2.21
CA LYS A 119 13.87 7.95 1.45
C LYS A 119 13.27 7.76 0.04
N TYR A 120 13.62 6.66 -0.62
CA TYR A 120 13.08 6.30 -1.94
C TYR A 120 11.60 5.91 -1.91
N GLY A 121 11.07 5.57 -0.72
CA GLY A 121 9.67 5.25 -0.50
C GLY A 121 8.75 6.46 -0.34
N VAL A 122 9.30 7.69 -0.18
CA VAL A 122 8.46 8.89 -0.08
C VAL A 122 7.66 9.07 -1.37
N PRO A 123 6.33 9.17 -1.31
CA PRO A 123 5.51 9.40 -2.48
C PRO A 123 5.84 10.75 -3.14
N ASP A 124 5.86 10.77 -4.47
CA ASP A 124 6.03 12.00 -5.23
C ASP A 124 4.70 12.68 -5.55
N ARG A 125 3.64 11.89 -5.62
CA ARG A 125 2.31 12.32 -6.03
C ARG A 125 1.27 12.04 -4.93
N TYR A 126 0.41 13.04 -4.69
CA TYR A 126 -0.69 13.00 -3.73
C TYR A 126 -1.96 13.47 -4.42
N GLU A 127 -3.02 12.69 -4.35
CA GLU A 127 -4.33 13.04 -4.90
C GLU A 127 -5.35 13.10 -3.78
N PHE A 128 -6.03 14.24 -3.66
CA PHE A 128 -7.16 14.39 -2.76
C PHE A 128 -8.42 13.84 -3.43
N VAL A 129 -9.08 12.94 -2.74
CA VAL A 129 -10.29 12.28 -3.23
C VAL A 129 -11.40 12.38 -2.16
N ASP A 130 -12.65 12.34 -2.60
CA ASP A 130 -13.80 12.38 -1.68
C ASP A 130 -13.97 11.04 -0.96
N GLU A 131 -13.63 9.93 -1.64
CA GLU A 131 -13.69 8.59 -1.09
C GLU A 131 -12.63 7.68 -1.69
N ILE A 132 -12.22 6.64 -0.96
CA ILE A 132 -11.31 5.61 -1.43
C ILE A 132 -12.11 4.37 -1.82
N ALA A 133 -11.82 3.81 -3.01
CA ALA A 133 -12.49 2.62 -3.51
C ALA A 133 -12.34 1.43 -2.54
N LYS A 134 -13.47 0.79 -2.21
CA LYS A 134 -13.54 -0.37 -1.32
C LYS A 134 -14.23 -1.55 -2.00
N THR A 135 -13.84 -2.74 -1.60
CA THR A 135 -14.54 -3.98 -1.98
C THR A 135 -15.87 -4.06 -1.25
N SER A 136 -16.75 -4.99 -1.67
CA SER A 136 -18.03 -5.27 -1.01
C SER A 136 -17.93 -5.62 0.48
N VAL A 137 -16.76 -6.01 0.94
CA VAL A 137 -16.47 -6.33 2.35
C VAL A 137 -15.70 -5.22 3.08
N GLY A 138 -15.65 -4.02 2.51
CA GLY A 138 -15.07 -2.82 3.14
C GLY A 138 -13.54 -2.73 3.10
N LYS A 139 -12.83 -3.63 2.40
CA LYS A 139 -11.37 -3.55 2.24
C LYS A 139 -11.00 -2.60 1.09
N LEU A 140 -9.86 -1.94 1.17
CA LEU A 140 -9.32 -1.12 0.10
C LEU A 140 -9.23 -1.92 -1.22
N ASP A 141 -9.83 -1.41 -2.29
CA ASP A 141 -9.75 -1.99 -3.63
C ASP A 141 -8.63 -1.33 -4.44
N LYS A 142 -7.38 -1.66 -4.10
CA LYS A 142 -6.21 -1.14 -4.82
C LYS A 142 -6.20 -1.48 -6.31
N LYS A 143 -6.87 -2.57 -6.70
CA LYS A 143 -7.01 -2.93 -8.12
C LYS A 143 -7.90 -1.94 -8.86
N ALA A 144 -9.02 -1.52 -8.26
CA ALA A 144 -9.89 -0.49 -8.84
C ALA A 144 -9.14 0.86 -8.92
N MET A 145 -8.42 1.24 -7.86
CA MET A 145 -7.62 2.47 -7.83
C MET A 145 -6.57 2.49 -8.97
N ARG A 146 -5.79 1.41 -9.15
CA ARG A 146 -4.80 1.33 -10.23
C ARG A 146 -5.41 1.47 -11.62
N ARG A 147 -6.64 1.02 -11.86
CA ARG A 147 -7.32 1.20 -13.14
C ARG A 147 -7.65 2.65 -13.49
N VAL A 148 -7.74 3.50 -12.49
CA VAL A 148 -8.04 4.93 -12.65
C VAL A 148 -6.77 5.74 -12.86
N TYR A 149 -5.65 5.34 -12.24
CA TYR A 149 -4.44 6.16 -12.16
C TYR A 149 -3.24 5.61 -12.99
N ASN A 150 -3.38 4.44 -13.61
CA ASN A 150 -2.36 3.82 -14.50
C ASN A 150 -2.63 4.07 -15.97
#